data_fdcb49c3c351fa1906db13cb246f062e
#
_entry.id   fdcb49c3c351fa1906db13cb246f062e
#
_cell.length_a   1.000
_cell.length_b   1.000
_cell.length_c   1.000
_cell.angle_alpha   90.00
_cell.angle_beta   90.00
_cell.angle_gamma   90.00
#
_symmetry.space_group_name_H-M   'P 1'
#
loop_
_entity.id
_entity.type
_entity.pdbx_description
1 polymer ?
#
loop_
_entity_poly.entity_id
_entity_poly.type
_entity_poly.pdbx_seq_one_letter_code
_entity_poly.pdbx_strand_id
1 'polypeptide(L)'
;MSGRLAVVGLGPGDERYLTPEAAVALADAQALYGYGPYLDRVPARAGQSRHPSDNREEAARAAEALGQTAQGVSVAVVSGGDPGVFAMAAAICEQIATGPDTWRTLDVVFIPGVTAMLAVAARIGAPLGHDFCAVSLSDNLKPWPLIERRLDAAAQAGFAIALYNPLSRARPWQFARAVERLRRHLPPTTPVIFGRAVGRPDERIAVTVLETAANEAADMATLVIVGTRETRVIERPVRPPLVYTPRAIPRAVAEAIA
;
A
#
# COMPACT_ATOMS: atom_id res chain seq x y z
N MET A 1 7.91 3.55 -34.31
CA MET A 1 8.56 3.48 -32.99
C MET A 1 7.51 2.97 -32.03
N SER A 2 7.81 1.99 -31.19
CA SER A 2 6.91 1.56 -30.13
C SER A 2 6.77 2.70 -29.10
N GLY A 3 5.58 2.89 -28.56
CA GLY A 3 5.37 3.80 -27.43
C GLY A 3 6.09 3.31 -26.17
N ARG A 4 6.11 4.14 -25.14
CA ARG A 4 6.59 3.79 -23.78
C ARG A 4 5.43 3.67 -22.81
N LEU A 5 5.43 2.65 -21.97
CA LEU A 5 4.49 2.51 -20.86
C LEU A 5 5.22 2.79 -19.54
N ALA A 6 4.79 3.83 -18.81
CA ALA A 6 5.24 4.11 -17.46
C ALA A 6 4.17 3.72 -16.42
N VAL A 7 4.50 2.83 -15.49
CA VAL A 7 3.61 2.46 -14.37
C VAL A 7 4.04 3.27 -13.16
N VAL A 8 3.25 4.29 -12.80
CA VAL A 8 3.71 5.40 -11.96
C VAL A 8 3.07 5.38 -10.57
N GLY A 9 3.89 5.41 -9.54
CA GLY A 9 3.48 5.63 -8.17
C GLY A 9 3.26 7.12 -7.85
N LEU A 10 2.03 7.48 -7.47
CA LEU A 10 1.66 8.86 -7.11
C LEU A 10 1.98 9.24 -5.66
N GLY A 11 2.53 8.32 -4.87
CA GLY A 11 2.63 8.51 -3.43
C GLY A 11 1.26 8.53 -2.72
N PRO A 12 1.22 8.80 -1.41
CA PRO A 12 0.03 8.63 -0.57
C PRO A 12 -1.01 9.74 -0.74
N GLY A 13 -0.62 10.95 -1.14
CA GLY A 13 -1.54 12.09 -1.19
C GLY A 13 -1.01 13.28 -1.97
N ASP A 14 -0.36 14.20 -1.29
CA ASP A 14 0.15 15.47 -1.80
C ASP A 14 1.25 15.28 -2.86
N GLU A 15 1.37 16.21 -3.80
CA GLU A 15 2.40 16.21 -4.85
C GLU A 15 3.84 16.19 -4.32
N ARG A 16 4.08 16.65 -3.08
CA ARG A 16 5.39 16.55 -2.40
C ARG A 16 5.91 15.12 -2.26
N TYR A 17 5.03 14.13 -2.39
CA TYR A 17 5.39 12.72 -2.38
C TYR A 17 5.60 12.12 -3.77
N LEU A 18 5.39 12.93 -4.82
CA LEU A 18 5.67 12.52 -6.18
C LEU A 18 7.17 12.58 -6.43
N THR A 19 7.74 11.51 -6.95
CA THR A 19 9.17 11.53 -7.31
C THR A 19 9.40 12.41 -8.54
N PRO A 20 10.58 13.04 -8.70
CA PRO A 20 10.89 13.80 -9.92
C PRO A 20 10.73 12.96 -11.19
N GLU A 21 11.11 11.68 -11.16
CA GLU A 21 10.96 10.73 -12.28
C GLU A 21 9.49 10.51 -12.63
N ALA A 22 8.62 10.35 -11.60
CA ALA A 22 7.17 10.22 -11.80
C ALA A 22 6.58 11.50 -12.43
N ALA A 23 7.01 12.67 -12.00
CA ALA A 23 6.55 13.95 -12.55
C ALA A 23 6.90 14.09 -14.04
N VAL A 24 8.12 13.70 -14.44
CA VAL A 24 8.55 13.68 -15.83
C VAL A 24 7.73 12.68 -16.65
N ALA A 25 7.58 11.45 -16.18
CA ALA A 25 6.83 10.43 -16.89
C ALA A 25 5.36 10.80 -17.11
N LEU A 26 4.72 11.43 -16.10
CA LEU A 26 3.35 11.95 -16.23
C LEU A 26 3.26 13.13 -17.21
N ALA A 27 4.32 13.94 -17.30
CA ALA A 27 4.39 15.05 -18.24
C ALA A 27 4.52 14.60 -19.69
N ASP A 28 5.30 13.56 -19.93
CA ASP A 28 5.65 13.04 -21.26
C ASP A 28 4.57 12.10 -21.82
N ALA A 29 3.67 11.59 -20.97
CA ALA A 29 2.62 10.68 -21.38
C ALA A 29 1.55 11.40 -22.24
N GLN A 30 1.18 10.80 -23.37
CA GLN A 30 0.07 11.23 -24.23
C GLN A 30 -1.29 10.73 -23.71
N ALA A 31 -1.28 9.60 -22.99
CA ALA A 31 -2.49 9.01 -22.41
C ALA A 31 -2.23 8.59 -20.96
N LEU A 32 -3.20 8.90 -20.07
CA LEU A 32 -3.19 8.50 -18.67
C LEU A 32 -4.31 7.50 -18.40
N TYR A 33 -3.96 6.38 -17.79
CA TYR A 33 -4.87 5.34 -17.31
C TYR A 33 -4.82 5.22 -15.80
N GLY A 34 -5.97 5.03 -15.15
CA GLY A 34 -5.98 4.85 -13.71
C GLY A 34 -7.37 4.76 -13.11
N TYR A 35 -7.43 4.40 -11.84
CA TYR A 35 -8.63 4.57 -11.04
C TYR A 35 -8.99 6.06 -10.97
N GLY A 36 -10.27 6.40 -11.22
CA GLY A 36 -10.71 7.80 -11.34
C GLY A 36 -10.15 8.74 -10.28
N PRO A 37 -10.32 8.44 -8.97
CA PRO A 37 -9.77 9.26 -7.89
C PRO A 37 -8.23 9.40 -7.86
N TYR A 38 -7.48 8.52 -8.52
CA TYR A 38 -6.03 8.67 -8.68
C TYR A 38 -5.70 9.58 -9.85
N LEU A 39 -6.44 9.46 -10.96
CA LEU A 39 -6.28 10.38 -12.08
C LEU A 39 -6.58 11.83 -11.67
N ASP A 40 -7.60 12.06 -10.83
CA ASP A 40 -7.96 13.39 -10.34
C ASP A 40 -6.82 14.10 -9.58
N ARG A 41 -5.83 13.34 -9.09
CA ARG A 41 -4.64 13.87 -8.43
C ARG A 41 -3.57 14.35 -9.41
N VAL A 42 -3.67 13.98 -10.68
CA VAL A 42 -2.71 14.38 -11.72
C VAL A 42 -3.27 15.63 -12.43
N PRO A 43 -2.54 16.76 -12.46
CA PRO A 43 -2.97 17.94 -13.18
C PRO A 43 -3.27 17.65 -14.64
N ALA A 44 -4.38 18.18 -15.14
CA ALA A 44 -4.75 18.04 -16.55
C ALA A 44 -3.78 18.83 -17.45
N ARG A 45 -3.42 18.26 -18.60
CA ARG A 45 -2.55 18.89 -19.61
C ARG A 45 -3.21 18.87 -20.97
N ALA A 46 -3.00 19.92 -21.74
CA ALA A 46 -3.51 20.02 -23.12
C ALA A 46 -2.90 18.89 -23.99
N GLY A 47 -3.74 18.25 -24.79
CA GLY A 47 -3.33 17.16 -25.68
C GLY A 47 -3.13 15.80 -25.00
N GLN A 48 -3.30 15.68 -23.69
CA GLN A 48 -3.21 14.43 -22.95
C GLN A 48 -4.60 13.81 -22.75
N SER A 49 -4.82 12.60 -23.24
CA SER A 49 -6.07 11.87 -23.00
C SER A 49 -6.09 11.23 -21.62
N ARG A 50 -7.29 11.08 -21.03
CA ARG A 50 -7.48 10.50 -19.69
C ARG A 50 -8.52 9.39 -19.77
N HIS A 51 -8.15 8.22 -19.25
CA HIS A 51 -8.94 7.00 -19.28
C HIS A 51 -9.21 6.52 -17.84
N PRO A 52 -10.22 7.11 -17.17
CA PRO A 52 -10.62 6.66 -15.84
C PRO A 52 -11.34 5.32 -15.93
N SER A 53 -11.12 4.47 -14.92
CA SER A 53 -11.87 3.24 -14.75
C SER A 53 -12.07 2.95 -13.26
N ASP A 54 -12.97 2.01 -12.94
CA ASP A 54 -13.33 1.68 -11.57
C ASP A 54 -12.37 0.66 -10.93
N ASN A 55 -12.57 0.42 -9.63
CA ASN A 55 -11.96 -0.71 -8.93
C ASN A 55 -12.43 -2.03 -9.55
N ARG A 56 -11.59 -3.06 -9.52
CA ARG A 56 -11.79 -4.40 -10.12
C ARG A 56 -11.68 -4.44 -11.65
N GLU A 57 -11.26 -3.34 -12.27
CA GLU A 57 -10.99 -3.24 -13.71
C GLU A 57 -9.48 -3.20 -14.02
N GLU A 58 -8.65 -3.63 -13.05
CA GLU A 58 -7.19 -3.55 -13.16
C GLU A 58 -6.66 -4.30 -14.38
N ALA A 59 -7.20 -5.49 -14.68
CA ALA A 59 -6.79 -6.29 -15.82
C ALA A 59 -7.18 -5.64 -17.16
N ALA A 60 -8.39 -5.13 -17.28
CA ALA A 60 -8.86 -4.42 -18.47
C ALA A 60 -8.07 -3.14 -18.71
N ARG A 61 -7.87 -2.34 -17.66
CA ARG A 61 -7.04 -1.12 -17.70
C ARG A 61 -5.60 -1.42 -18.15
N ALA A 62 -5.01 -2.50 -17.64
CA ALA A 62 -3.67 -2.92 -18.04
C ALA A 62 -3.62 -3.32 -19.53
N ALA A 63 -4.58 -4.11 -20.00
CA ALA A 63 -4.67 -4.53 -21.39
C ALA A 63 -4.85 -3.35 -22.35
N GLU A 64 -5.73 -2.39 -22.01
CA GLU A 64 -5.94 -1.18 -22.82
C GLU A 64 -4.67 -0.33 -22.90
N ALA A 65 -4.00 -0.09 -21.77
CA ALA A 65 -2.76 0.68 -21.71
C ALA A 65 -1.64 0.03 -22.57
N LEU A 66 -1.48 -1.29 -22.45
CA LEU A 66 -0.52 -2.06 -23.27
C LEU A 66 -0.88 -2.02 -24.76
N GLY A 67 -2.15 -2.13 -25.10
CA GLY A 67 -2.66 -2.02 -26.47
C GLY A 67 -2.34 -0.67 -27.10
N GLN A 68 -2.54 0.42 -26.39
CA GLN A 68 -2.20 1.78 -26.84
C GLN A 68 -0.69 1.96 -26.99
N THR A 69 0.09 1.43 -26.04
CA THR A 69 1.56 1.46 -26.13
C THR A 69 2.07 0.71 -27.36
N ALA A 70 1.47 -0.44 -27.70
CA ALA A 70 1.81 -1.20 -28.88
C ALA A 70 1.54 -0.45 -30.20
N GLN A 71 0.60 0.52 -30.19
CA GLN A 71 0.29 1.41 -31.31
C GLN A 71 1.22 2.64 -31.38
N GLY A 72 2.22 2.73 -30.51
CA GLY A 72 3.20 3.83 -30.52
C GLY A 72 2.86 5.00 -29.62
N VAL A 73 1.80 4.91 -28.79
CA VAL A 73 1.40 5.95 -27.84
C VAL A 73 2.25 5.87 -26.58
N SER A 74 2.74 7.02 -26.08
CA SER A 74 3.36 7.11 -24.76
C SER A 74 2.27 7.15 -23.68
N VAL A 75 2.26 6.13 -22.81
CA VAL A 75 1.20 5.90 -21.84
C VAL A 75 1.75 5.94 -20.42
N ALA A 76 1.00 6.54 -19.47
CA ALA A 76 1.24 6.35 -18.06
C ALA A 76 0.02 5.70 -17.38
N VAL A 77 0.28 4.64 -16.58
CA VAL A 77 -0.70 4.01 -15.70
C VAL A 77 -0.42 4.44 -14.28
N VAL A 78 -1.37 5.13 -13.65
CA VAL A 78 -1.18 5.70 -12.31
C VAL A 78 -1.73 4.80 -11.20
N SER A 79 -0.97 4.71 -10.10
CA SER A 79 -1.34 4.02 -8.86
C SER A 79 -1.19 4.94 -7.66
N GLY A 80 -2.09 4.87 -6.70
CA GLY A 80 -1.88 5.49 -5.39
C GLY A 80 -0.75 4.76 -4.63
N GLY A 81 0.10 5.50 -3.93
CA GLY A 81 1.26 4.92 -3.25
C GLY A 81 2.33 4.47 -4.22
N ASP A 82 2.77 3.22 -4.10
CA ASP A 82 3.75 2.56 -4.97
C ASP A 82 3.04 1.56 -5.91
N PRO A 83 3.39 1.49 -7.20
CA PRO A 83 2.71 0.63 -8.15
C PRO A 83 2.98 -0.86 -7.92
N GLY A 84 4.07 -1.23 -7.23
CA GLY A 84 4.44 -2.61 -6.89
C GLY A 84 3.82 -3.12 -5.60
N VAL A 85 3.16 -2.26 -4.81
CA VAL A 85 2.59 -2.64 -3.51
C VAL A 85 1.06 -2.74 -3.58
N PHE A 86 0.55 -3.94 -3.90
CA PHE A 86 -0.88 -4.25 -4.07
C PHE A 86 -1.60 -3.32 -5.08
N ALA A 87 -0.93 -3.00 -6.18
CA ALA A 87 -1.35 -2.01 -7.16
C ALA A 87 -1.05 -2.47 -8.60
N MET A 88 -1.00 -1.54 -9.57
CA MET A 88 -1.06 -1.83 -11.01
C MET A 88 0.13 -2.58 -11.60
N ALA A 89 1.30 -2.60 -10.96
CA ALA A 89 2.48 -3.25 -11.53
C ALA A 89 2.26 -4.76 -11.76
N ALA A 90 1.64 -5.46 -10.80
CA ALA A 90 1.31 -6.88 -10.95
C ALA A 90 0.33 -7.11 -12.11
N ALA A 91 -0.74 -6.30 -12.23
CA ALA A 91 -1.71 -6.43 -13.30
C ALA A 91 -1.08 -6.21 -14.70
N ILE A 92 -0.15 -5.24 -14.83
CA ILE A 92 0.60 -5.03 -16.08
C ILE A 92 1.46 -6.26 -16.41
N CYS A 93 2.21 -6.77 -15.43
CA CYS A 93 3.05 -7.96 -15.64
C CYS A 93 2.21 -9.20 -16.02
N GLU A 94 1.07 -9.41 -15.36
CA GLU A 94 0.15 -10.51 -15.65
C GLU A 94 -0.41 -10.41 -17.08
N GLN A 95 -0.78 -9.21 -17.54
CA GLN A 95 -1.24 -9.00 -18.91
C GLN A 95 -0.14 -9.21 -19.94
N ILE A 96 1.10 -8.77 -19.67
CA ILE A 96 2.25 -9.06 -20.55
C ILE A 96 2.52 -10.58 -20.63
N ALA A 97 2.39 -11.28 -19.51
CA ALA A 97 2.66 -12.72 -19.45
C ALA A 97 1.64 -13.56 -20.23
N THR A 98 0.38 -13.13 -20.26
CA THR A 98 -0.75 -13.90 -20.82
C THR A 98 -1.31 -13.33 -22.11
N GLY A 99 -0.95 -12.11 -22.46
CA GLY A 99 -1.41 -11.41 -23.67
C GLY A 99 -0.57 -11.69 -24.90
N PRO A 100 -0.75 -10.89 -25.96
CA PRO A 100 0.00 -11.02 -27.22
C PRO A 100 1.52 -10.98 -27.00
N ASP A 101 2.27 -11.81 -27.72
CA ASP A 101 3.74 -11.85 -27.63
C ASP A 101 4.41 -10.49 -27.92
N THR A 102 3.79 -9.65 -28.75
CA THR A 102 4.26 -8.29 -29.04
C THR A 102 4.35 -7.40 -27.80
N TRP A 103 3.57 -7.67 -26.76
CA TRP A 103 3.65 -6.89 -25.51
C TRP A 103 4.94 -7.13 -24.72
N ARG A 104 5.61 -8.29 -24.93
CA ARG A 104 6.89 -8.62 -24.30
C ARG A 104 8.07 -7.78 -24.81
N THR A 105 7.89 -7.10 -25.95
CA THR A 105 8.92 -6.26 -26.56
C THR A 105 8.70 -4.76 -26.31
N LEU A 106 7.63 -4.39 -25.59
CA LEU A 106 7.33 -2.99 -25.27
C LEU A 106 8.34 -2.42 -24.26
N ASP A 107 8.64 -1.14 -24.38
CA ASP A 107 9.39 -0.38 -23.36
C ASP A 107 8.45 -0.10 -22.18
N VAL A 108 8.55 -0.90 -21.12
CA VAL A 108 7.76 -0.80 -19.90
C VAL A 108 8.66 -0.48 -18.73
N VAL A 109 8.36 0.62 -18.03
CA VAL A 109 9.09 1.06 -16.83
C VAL A 109 8.17 1.17 -15.62
N PHE A 110 8.69 0.79 -14.45
CA PHE A 110 7.98 0.92 -13.17
C PHE A 110 8.66 2.00 -12.36
N ILE A 111 7.90 3.06 -12.05
CA ILE A 111 8.41 4.23 -11.34
C ILE A 111 7.87 4.20 -9.90
N PRO A 112 8.74 4.09 -8.90
CA PRO A 112 8.33 3.92 -7.52
C PRO A 112 7.62 5.15 -6.96
N GLY A 113 6.83 4.93 -5.91
CA GLY A 113 6.21 5.97 -5.11
C GLY A 113 6.24 5.64 -3.62
N VAL A 114 6.02 6.64 -2.78
CA VAL A 114 5.96 6.42 -1.34
C VAL A 114 4.68 5.65 -1.02
N THR A 115 4.82 4.39 -0.60
CA THR A 115 3.68 3.56 -0.21
C THR A 115 3.10 3.97 1.14
N ALA A 116 1.82 3.68 1.36
CA ALA A 116 1.09 4.10 2.57
C ALA A 116 1.75 3.65 3.88
N MET A 117 2.33 2.44 3.94
CA MET A 117 2.97 1.96 5.17
C MET A 117 4.18 2.80 5.57
N LEU A 118 5.01 3.24 4.61
CA LEU A 118 6.15 4.11 4.88
C LEU A 118 5.70 5.52 5.26
N ALA A 119 4.66 6.02 4.59
CA ALA A 119 4.10 7.32 4.91
C ALA A 119 3.51 7.37 6.33
N VAL A 120 2.76 6.35 6.76
CA VAL A 120 2.22 6.23 8.12
C VAL A 120 3.35 6.08 9.13
N ALA A 121 4.31 5.20 8.89
CA ALA A 121 5.46 5.00 9.78
C ALA A 121 6.22 6.31 10.02
N ALA A 122 6.49 7.10 8.97
CA ALA A 122 7.19 8.37 9.07
C ALA A 122 6.44 9.46 9.88
N ARG A 123 5.10 9.33 10.04
CA ARG A 123 4.31 10.27 10.86
C ARG A 123 4.41 10.02 12.35
N ILE A 124 4.75 8.78 12.73
CA ILE A 124 4.66 8.35 14.12
C ILE A 124 5.99 7.90 14.71
N GLY A 125 7.05 7.80 13.91
CA GLY A 125 8.38 7.40 14.35
C GLY A 125 8.98 6.27 13.53
N ALA A 126 9.28 5.14 14.16
CA ALA A 126 9.90 3.97 13.52
C ALA A 126 9.20 2.64 13.90
N PRO A 127 7.89 2.48 13.71
CA PRO A 127 7.19 1.23 14.06
C PRO A 127 7.67 0.05 13.20
N LEU A 128 8.27 0.33 12.04
CA LEU A 128 8.88 -0.63 11.11
C LEU A 128 10.42 -0.68 11.29
N GLY A 129 10.92 -0.44 12.49
CA GLY A 129 12.36 -0.36 12.78
C GLY A 129 13.06 -1.72 12.92
N HIS A 130 12.32 -2.81 12.95
CA HIS A 130 12.76 -4.21 12.88
C HIS A 130 12.13 -4.89 11.68
N ASP A 131 12.21 -6.23 11.59
CA ASP A 131 11.59 -6.98 10.50
C ASP A 131 10.08 -6.74 10.44
N PHE A 132 9.58 -6.52 9.24
CA PHE A 132 8.18 -6.26 9.01
C PHE A 132 7.66 -6.92 7.73
N CYS A 133 6.35 -7.06 7.65
CA CYS A 133 5.70 -7.54 6.44
C CYS A 133 4.45 -6.70 6.12
N ALA A 134 3.99 -6.79 4.87
CA ALA A 134 2.76 -6.18 4.39
C ALA A 134 1.74 -7.26 4.00
N VAL A 135 0.51 -7.13 4.51
CA VAL A 135 -0.59 -8.05 4.20
C VAL A 135 -1.81 -7.24 3.76
N SER A 136 -2.35 -7.54 2.58
CA SER A 136 -3.63 -7.00 2.16
C SER A 136 -4.76 -7.88 2.69
N LEU A 137 -5.72 -7.28 3.40
CA LEU A 137 -6.93 -7.94 3.90
C LEU A 137 -8.01 -8.09 2.81
N SER A 138 -7.73 -7.66 1.57
CA SER A 138 -8.62 -7.92 0.46
C SER A 138 -8.64 -9.40 0.09
N ASP A 139 -9.81 -10.00 0.10
CA ASP A 139 -10.09 -11.38 -0.29
C ASP A 139 -10.65 -11.52 -1.72
N ASN A 140 -10.56 -10.45 -2.52
CA ASN A 140 -11.02 -10.47 -3.92
C ASN A 140 -10.19 -11.40 -4.81
N LEU A 141 -8.86 -11.47 -4.57
CA LEU A 141 -7.92 -12.23 -5.40
C LEU A 141 -7.31 -13.44 -4.69
N LYS A 142 -7.64 -13.67 -3.41
CA LYS A 142 -7.12 -14.78 -2.62
C LYS A 142 -8.10 -15.15 -1.50
N PRO A 143 -8.24 -16.43 -1.15
CA PRO A 143 -9.20 -16.87 -0.13
C PRO A 143 -8.80 -16.40 1.26
N TRP A 144 -9.79 -16.05 2.08
CA TRP A 144 -9.59 -15.56 3.45
C TRP A 144 -8.73 -16.49 4.34
N PRO A 145 -8.89 -17.83 4.33
CA PRO A 145 -8.03 -18.71 5.12
C PRO A 145 -6.53 -18.57 4.83
N LEU A 146 -6.16 -18.19 3.59
CA LEU A 146 -4.76 -17.90 3.27
C LEU A 146 -4.27 -16.62 3.95
N ILE A 147 -5.13 -15.60 4.06
CA ILE A 147 -4.82 -14.36 4.78
C ILE A 147 -4.62 -14.66 6.26
N GLU A 148 -5.54 -15.41 6.89
CA GLU A 148 -5.43 -15.82 8.29
C GLU A 148 -4.11 -16.55 8.58
N ARG A 149 -3.76 -17.52 7.75
CA ARG A 149 -2.50 -18.26 7.88
C ARG A 149 -1.27 -17.33 7.79
N ARG A 150 -1.29 -16.32 6.91
CA ARG A 150 -0.20 -15.34 6.80
C ARG A 150 -0.12 -14.44 8.03
N LEU A 151 -1.25 -14.01 8.57
CA LEU A 151 -1.30 -13.23 9.81
C LEU A 151 -0.74 -14.01 10.99
N ASP A 152 -1.12 -15.28 11.15
CA ASP A 152 -0.59 -16.15 12.21
C ASP A 152 0.93 -16.30 12.08
N ALA A 153 1.42 -16.65 10.90
CA ALA A 153 2.84 -16.87 10.66
C ALA A 153 3.67 -15.59 10.93
N ALA A 154 3.19 -14.45 10.48
CA ALA A 154 3.85 -13.16 10.70
C ALA A 154 3.89 -12.78 12.19
N ALA A 155 2.76 -12.93 12.90
CA ALA A 155 2.68 -12.63 14.31
C ALA A 155 3.54 -13.58 15.17
N GLN A 156 3.54 -14.87 14.84
CA GLN A 156 4.39 -15.88 15.52
C GLN A 156 5.88 -15.63 15.30
N ALA A 157 6.27 -15.20 14.07
CA ALA A 157 7.64 -14.88 13.74
C ALA A 157 8.11 -13.51 14.28
N GLY A 158 7.22 -12.73 14.89
CA GLY A 158 7.57 -11.43 15.49
C GLY A 158 7.69 -10.27 14.50
N PHE A 159 7.11 -10.37 13.31
CA PHE A 159 7.08 -9.26 12.36
C PHE A 159 6.12 -8.14 12.80
N ALA A 160 6.51 -6.88 12.60
CA ALA A 160 5.54 -5.80 12.55
C ALA A 160 4.72 -5.93 11.25
N ILE A 161 3.40 -5.75 11.31
CA ILE A 161 2.51 -6.08 10.20
C ILE A 161 1.79 -4.85 9.70
N ALA A 162 2.04 -4.45 8.44
CA ALA A 162 1.29 -3.41 7.76
C ALA A 162 0.06 -4.01 7.06
N LEU A 163 -1.15 -3.65 7.51
CA LEU A 163 -2.42 -4.14 6.97
C LEU A 163 -2.99 -3.14 5.97
N TYR A 164 -3.04 -3.55 4.70
CA TYR A 164 -3.67 -2.81 3.61
C TYR A 164 -5.13 -3.25 3.42
N ASN A 165 -5.96 -2.34 2.92
CA ASN A 165 -7.38 -2.58 2.65
C ASN A 165 -8.13 -3.16 3.86
N PRO A 166 -8.00 -2.54 5.04
CA PRO A 166 -8.50 -3.13 6.28
C PRO A 166 -10.02 -3.29 6.26
N LEU A 167 -10.75 -2.36 5.65
CA LEU A 167 -12.21 -2.37 5.65
C LEU A 167 -12.77 -1.67 4.42
N SER A 168 -13.86 -2.19 3.86
CA SER A 168 -14.68 -1.54 2.83
C SER A 168 -16.17 -1.83 3.06
N ARG A 169 -17.05 -1.10 2.36
CA ARG A 169 -18.50 -1.37 2.44
C ARG A 169 -18.85 -2.81 2.08
N ALA A 170 -18.19 -3.39 1.09
CA ALA A 170 -18.40 -4.78 0.67
C ALA A 170 -17.66 -5.80 1.58
N ARG A 171 -16.77 -5.34 2.45
CA ARG A 171 -15.92 -6.16 3.33
C ARG A 171 -15.85 -5.54 4.72
N PRO A 172 -16.94 -5.59 5.50
CA PRO A 172 -17.01 -4.90 6.79
C PRO A 172 -16.42 -5.69 7.97
N TRP A 173 -16.12 -6.97 7.81
CA TRP A 173 -15.76 -7.89 8.90
C TRP A 173 -14.26 -8.28 8.93
N GLN A 174 -13.54 -8.10 7.82
CA GLN A 174 -12.18 -8.63 7.66
C GLN A 174 -11.20 -8.06 8.69
N PHE A 175 -11.29 -6.76 8.99
CA PHE A 175 -10.39 -6.13 9.96
C PHE A 175 -10.62 -6.67 11.38
N ALA A 176 -11.87 -6.74 11.83
CA ALA A 176 -12.19 -7.31 13.15
C ALA A 176 -11.72 -8.76 13.27
N ARG A 177 -11.90 -9.55 12.21
CA ARG A 177 -11.43 -10.93 12.16
C ARG A 177 -9.90 -11.03 12.17
N ALA A 178 -9.19 -10.13 11.48
CA ALA A 178 -7.73 -10.07 11.54
C ALA A 178 -7.23 -9.74 12.95
N VAL A 179 -7.84 -8.75 13.63
CA VAL A 179 -7.52 -8.40 15.03
C VAL A 179 -7.75 -9.59 15.96
N GLU A 180 -8.91 -10.26 15.85
CA GLU A 180 -9.20 -11.47 16.64
C GLU A 180 -8.12 -12.55 16.44
N ARG A 181 -7.65 -12.72 15.20
CA ARG A 181 -6.60 -13.67 14.88
C ARG A 181 -5.27 -13.31 15.52
N LEU A 182 -4.86 -12.05 15.39
CA LEU A 182 -3.60 -11.54 15.94
C LEU A 182 -3.53 -11.60 17.47
N ARG A 183 -4.67 -11.40 18.16
CA ARG A 183 -4.78 -11.54 19.63
C ARG A 183 -4.42 -12.94 20.16
N ARG A 184 -4.38 -13.96 19.33
CA ARG A 184 -3.95 -15.32 19.72
C ARG A 184 -2.44 -15.41 19.89
N HIS A 185 -1.68 -14.48 19.31
CA HIS A 185 -0.23 -14.54 19.21
C HIS A 185 0.46 -13.34 19.87
N LEU A 186 -0.21 -12.20 19.92
CA LEU A 186 0.34 -10.94 20.41
C LEU A 186 -0.35 -10.50 21.71
N PRO A 187 0.37 -9.84 22.62
CA PRO A 187 -0.21 -9.27 23.84
C PRO A 187 -1.35 -8.28 23.53
N PRO A 188 -2.37 -8.18 24.40
CA PRO A 188 -3.45 -7.21 24.23
C PRO A 188 -2.96 -5.75 24.22
N THR A 189 -1.82 -5.48 24.87
CA THR A 189 -1.16 -4.16 24.95
C THR A 189 -0.29 -3.82 23.74
N THR A 190 -0.18 -4.71 22.74
CA THR A 190 0.60 -4.45 21.53
C THR A 190 0.10 -3.18 20.83
N PRO A 191 0.98 -2.20 20.54
CA PRO A 191 0.58 -0.97 19.87
C PRO A 191 0.05 -1.22 18.46
N VAL A 192 -1.04 -0.52 18.11
CA VAL A 192 -1.65 -0.53 16.78
C VAL A 192 -1.83 0.91 16.32
N ILE A 193 -1.31 1.22 15.14
CA ILE A 193 -1.30 2.54 14.53
C ILE A 193 -2.28 2.55 13.37
N PHE A 194 -3.17 3.53 13.35
CA PHE A 194 -4.08 3.81 12.24
C PHE A 194 -3.63 5.09 11.55
N GLY A 195 -3.30 4.99 10.27
CA GLY A 195 -3.00 6.14 9.42
C GLY A 195 -4.05 6.26 8.33
N ARG A 196 -4.97 7.23 8.48
CA ARG A 196 -6.00 7.52 7.49
C ARG A 196 -5.59 8.69 6.62
N ALA A 197 -5.74 8.55 5.31
CA ALA A 197 -5.52 9.59 4.31
C ALA A 197 -4.18 10.34 4.47
N VAL A 198 -3.11 9.63 4.87
CA VAL A 198 -1.80 10.23 5.11
C VAL A 198 -1.29 10.94 3.86
N GLY A 199 -0.79 12.17 4.05
CA GLY A 199 -0.39 13.05 2.96
C GLY A 199 -1.52 13.81 2.28
N ARG A 200 -2.76 13.77 2.79
CA ARG A 200 -3.93 14.51 2.30
C ARG A 200 -4.42 15.51 3.36
N PRO A 201 -5.28 16.48 2.98
CA PRO A 201 -5.80 17.47 3.95
C PRO A 201 -6.57 16.86 5.13
N ASP A 202 -7.19 15.70 4.95
CA ASP A 202 -7.96 14.97 5.96
C ASP A 202 -7.14 13.89 6.67
N GLU A 203 -5.80 14.02 6.68
CA GLU A 203 -4.87 13.12 7.37
C GLU A 203 -5.20 12.98 8.85
N ARG A 204 -5.27 11.74 9.33
CA ARG A 204 -5.44 11.40 10.75
C ARG A 204 -4.53 10.25 11.12
N ILE A 205 -3.87 10.39 12.28
CA ILE A 205 -3.09 9.31 12.89
C ILE A 205 -3.67 9.04 14.28
N ALA A 206 -3.92 7.77 14.58
CA ALA A 206 -4.32 7.31 15.91
C ALA A 206 -3.42 6.15 16.34
N VAL A 207 -3.12 6.09 17.63
CA VAL A 207 -2.40 4.99 18.26
C VAL A 207 -3.30 4.41 19.33
N THR A 208 -3.49 3.11 19.29
CA THR A 208 -4.26 2.34 20.28
C THR A 208 -3.52 1.04 20.61
N VAL A 209 -4.18 0.13 21.28
CA VAL A 209 -3.64 -1.21 21.56
C VAL A 209 -4.49 -2.29 20.90
N LEU A 210 -3.91 -3.47 20.70
CA LEU A 210 -4.55 -4.58 20.00
C LEU A 210 -5.89 -4.98 20.64
N GLU A 211 -6.02 -4.83 21.97
CA GLU A 211 -7.26 -5.12 22.71
C GLU A 211 -8.45 -4.29 22.24
N THR A 212 -8.23 -3.03 21.88
CA THR A 212 -9.29 -2.09 21.48
C THR A 212 -9.31 -1.79 19.98
N ALA A 213 -8.31 -2.24 19.24
CA ALA A 213 -8.11 -1.90 17.83
C ALA A 213 -9.31 -2.19 16.92
N ALA A 214 -10.11 -3.24 17.21
CA ALA A 214 -11.29 -3.57 16.42
C ALA A 214 -12.41 -2.52 16.49
N ASN A 215 -12.38 -1.63 17.51
CA ASN A 215 -13.37 -0.58 17.70
C ASN A 215 -12.99 0.73 16.97
N GLU A 216 -11.77 0.81 16.45
CA GLU A 216 -11.30 2.00 15.73
C GLU A 216 -11.93 2.09 14.35
N ALA A 217 -12.23 3.32 13.94
CA ALA A 217 -12.76 3.59 12.61
C ALA A 217 -11.68 3.39 11.55
N ALA A 218 -11.97 2.54 10.58
CA ALA A 218 -11.13 2.32 9.41
C ALA A 218 -11.96 2.34 8.13
N ASP A 219 -11.34 2.69 7.02
CA ASP A 219 -11.92 2.71 5.70
C ASP A 219 -10.87 2.33 4.62
N MET A 220 -11.21 2.48 3.35
CA MET A 220 -10.30 2.21 2.22
C MET A 220 -9.11 3.19 2.14
N ALA A 221 -9.18 4.34 2.81
CA ALA A 221 -8.08 5.30 2.91
C ALA A 221 -7.20 5.07 4.15
N THR A 222 -7.46 4.01 4.91
CA THR A 222 -6.75 3.67 6.15
C THR A 222 -5.70 2.59 5.91
N LEU A 223 -4.50 2.82 6.41
CA LEU A 223 -3.48 1.79 6.64
C LEU A 223 -3.35 1.55 8.14
N VAL A 224 -3.21 0.27 8.53
CA VAL A 224 -2.99 -0.10 9.92
C VAL A 224 -1.62 -0.75 10.07
N ILE A 225 -0.84 -0.34 11.07
CA ILE A 225 0.40 -1.02 11.45
C ILE A 225 0.18 -1.66 12.83
N VAL A 226 0.32 -2.98 12.90
CA VAL A 226 0.32 -3.72 14.15
C VAL A 226 1.77 -3.96 14.55
N GLY A 227 2.14 -3.51 15.75
CA GLY A 227 3.48 -3.70 16.30
C GLY A 227 3.78 -5.15 16.69
N THR A 228 4.92 -5.33 17.32
CA THR A 228 5.38 -6.60 17.91
C THR A 228 5.28 -6.54 19.44
N ARG A 229 5.70 -7.60 20.14
CA ARG A 229 5.85 -7.61 21.60
C ARG A 229 6.86 -6.56 22.10
N GLU A 230 7.84 -6.22 21.25
CA GLU A 230 8.92 -5.27 21.54
C GLU A 230 8.60 -3.85 21.15
N THR A 231 7.53 -3.61 20.37
CA THR A 231 7.14 -2.26 19.96
C THR A 231 6.80 -1.40 21.19
N ARG A 232 7.31 -0.17 21.20
CA ARG A 232 7.20 0.77 22.31
C ARG A 232 6.55 2.07 21.86
N VAL A 233 5.80 2.67 22.80
CA VAL A 233 5.24 4.02 22.67
C VAL A 233 6.02 4.94 23.60
N ILE A 234 6.50 6.07 23.08
CA ILE A 234 7.13 7.14 23.84
C ILE A 234 6.13 8.27 23.94
N GLU A 235 5.53 8.43 25.12
CA GLU A 235 4.65 9.56 25.39
C GLU A 235 5.44 10.86 25.41
N ARG A 236 4.86 11.94 24.86
CA ARG A 236 5.47 13.27 24.82
C ARG A 236 4.48 14.31 25.31
N PRO A 237 4.85 15.16 26.28
CA PRO A 237 3.90 16.05 27.01
C PRO A 237 3.04 16.97 26.14
N VAL A 238 3.58 17.48 25.02
CA VAL A 238 2.88 18.47 24.15
C VAL A 238 2.97 18.13 22.66
N ARG A 239 3.30 16.89 22.34
CA ARG A 239 3.43 16.40 20.94
C ARG A 239 2.81 15.03 20.81
N PRO A 240 2.39 14.62 19.63
CA PRO A 240 1.97 13.24 19.39
C PRO A 240 3.03 12.24 19.87
N PRO A 241 2.66 11.07 20.37
CA PRO A 241 3.59 10.05 20.81
C PRO A 241 4.51 9.60 19.65
N LEU A 242 5.67 9.02 19.98
CA LEU A 242 6.46 8.28 19.01
C LEU A 242 6.28 6.79 19.25
N VAL A 243 6.13 6.04 18.15
CA VAL A 243 6.07 4.58 18.19
C VAL A 243 7.29 4.04 17.46
N TYR A 244 7.98 3.08 18.06
CA TYR A 244 9.12 2.43 17.42
C TYR A 244 9.19 0.95 17.79
N THR A 245 9.75 0.14 16.91
CA THR A 245 10.16 -1.23 17.20
C THR A 245 11.69 -1.24 17.31
N PRO A 246 12.27 -1.69 18.44
CA PRO A 246 13.71 -1.73 18.63
C PRO A 246 14.41 -2.54 17.55
N ARG A 247 15.59 -2.10 17.11
CA ARG A 247 16.41 -2.82 16.13
C ARG A 247 17.07 -4.10 16.69
N ALA A 248 17.19 -4.19 17.99
CA ALA A 248 17.80 -5.33 18.68
C ALA A 248 16.75 -6.09 19.50
N ILE A 249 16.80 -7.39 19.46
CA ILE A 249 16.04 -8.28 20.36
C ILE A 249 16.74 -8.31 21.71
N PRO A 250 16.00 -8.21 22.84
CA PRO A 250 16.57 -8.39 24.17
C PRO A 250 17.30 -9.75 24.29
N ARG A 251 18.47 -9.77 24.93
CA ARG A 251 19.31 -10.96 25.02
C ARG A 251 18.57 -12.19 25.59
N ALA A 252 17.73 -11.97 26.59
CA ALA A 252 16.91 -13.04 27.18
C ALA A 252 15.92 -13.67 26.20
N VAL A 253 15.40 -12.89 25.22
CA VAL A 253 14.52 -13.40 24.16
C VAL A 253 15.33 -14.16 23.10
N ALA A 254 16.51 -13.65 22.75
CA ALA A 254 17.40 -14.33 21.81
C ALA A 254 17.87 -15.71 22.34
N GLU A 255 18.19 -15.78 23.63
CA GLU A 255 18.60 -17.04 24.30
C GLU A 255 17.45 -18.07 24.42
N ALA A 256 16.19 -17.60 24.44
CA ALA A 256 15.01 -18.49 24.50
C ALA A 256 14.61 -19.09 23.13
N ILE A 257 15.12 -18.53 22.02
CA ILE A 257 14.84 -18.97 20.64
C ILE A 257 15.98 -19.87 20.11
N ALA A 258 17.17 -19.74 20.67
CA ALA A 258 18.35 -20.52 20.28
C ALA A 258 18.29 -21.95 20.87
#